data_3986b03d7673798b5d6d5eda3c3a2e8c
#
_entry.id   3986b03d7673798b5d6d5eda3c3a2e8c
#
_cell.length_a   1.000
_cell.length_b   1.000
_cell.length_c   1.000
_cell.angle_alpha   90.00
_cell.angle_beta   90.00
_cell.angle_gamma   90.00
#
_symmetry.space_group_name_H-M   'P 1'
#
loop_
_entity.id
_entity.type
_entity.pdbx_description
1 polymer ?
#
loop_
_entity_poly.entity_id
_entity_poly.type
_entity_poly.pdbx_seq_one_letter_code
_entity_poly.pdbx_strand_id
1 'polypeptide(L)'
;MIRRCFVAILLVLCVANAALGQSEQKIATKKAVNQGTLFGVGSMILTDTYLSPLEYNGLSLSLFYERLNATSMFNNKMLLQQQVLLQGASTDNPISNAKTYYGNIDYHLHGFYPILNANSFRLLGGAGTELSIGGVYNIRNSNNPAQLKTSINLNASLMAFYKWKQLTLRWQITTPLMGAFFSPGYGQSYYEIFVLGNDSGTIHFATPSNQRGLRNYITADYPIGKVTLRAGYLRNYYRTKANNLITSISSHQFVIGLAFESLSFGRRDLLNNDWLKSVYNE
;
A
#
# COMPACT_ATOMS: atom_id res chain seq x y z
N MET A 1 -6.38 27.95 -1.31
CA MET A 1 -5.92 27.23 -2.52
C MET A 1 -5.88 25.71 -2.31
N ILE A 2 -5.31 25.21 -1.23
CA ILE A 2 -5.21 23.77 -0.86
C ILE A 2 -6.58 23.05 -0.84
N ARG A 3 -7.62 23.68 -0.27
CA ARG A 3 -8.98 23.11 -0.21
C ARG A 3 -9.58 22.81 -1.59
N ARG A 4 -9.26 23.63 -2.60
CA ARG A 4 -9.72 23.43 -4.00
C ARG A 4 -8.92 22.32 -4.70
N CYS A 5 -7.64 22.18 -4.40
CA CYS A 5 -6.81 21.09 -4.93
C CYS A 5 -7.19 19.73 -4.35
N PHE A 6 -7.50 19.65 -3.04
CA PHE A 6 -7.95 18.40 -2.41
C PHE A 6 -9.30 17.92 -2.97
N VAL A 7 -10.23 18.84 -3.17
CA VAL A 7 -11.55 18.52 -3.79
C VAL A 7 -11.37 18.08 -5.24
N ALA A 8 -10.47 18.72 -5.99
CA ALA A 8 -10.17 18.34 -7.37
C ALA A 8 -9.54 16.95 -7.48
N ILE A 9 -8.62 16.59 -6.58
CA ILE A 9 -7.98 15.25 -6.54
C ILE A 9 -9.02 14.18 -6.15
N LEU A 10 -9.89 14.46 -5.18
CA LEU A 10 -10.99 13.54 -4.82
C LEU A 10 -11.98 13.35 -5.96
N LEU A 11 -12.33 14.42 -6.68
CA LEU A 11 -13.19 14.36 -7.86
C LEU A 11 -12.56 13.57 -9.01
N VAL A 12 -11.27 13.75 -9.27
CA VAL A 12 -10.55 12.97 -10.30
C VAL A 12 -10.51 11.48 -9.94
N LEU A 13 -10.31 11.14 -8.68
CA LEU A 13 -10.37 9.74 -8.21
C LEU A 13 -11.79 9.15 -8.30
N CYS A 14 -12.83 9.94 -8.01
CA CYS A 14 -14.22 9.51 -8.17
C CYS A 14 -14.62 9.35 -9.64
N VAL A 15 -14.20 10.26 -10.51
CA VAL A 15 -14.48 10.21 -11.96
C VAL A 15 -13.72 9.07 -12.63
N ALA A 16 -12.47 8.78 -12.23
CA ALA A 16 -11.73 7.63 -12.72
C ALA A 16 -12.42 6.30 -12.37
N ASN A 17 -13.01 6.19 -11.17
CA ASN A 17 -13.79 5.01 -10.80
C ASN A 17 -15.13 4.91 -11.53
N ALA A 18 -15.77 6.04 -11.84
CA ALA A 18 -17.04 6.08 -12.60
C ALA A 18 -16.83 5.79 -14.09
N ALA A 19 -15.74 6.28 -14.69
CA ALA A 19 -15.39 6.02 -16.10
C ALA A 19 -15.02 4.55 -16.38
N LEU A 20 -14.52 3.83 -15.38
CA LEU A 20 -14.26 2.40 -15.47
C LEU A 20 -15.53 1.53 -15.36
N GLY A 21 -16.68 2.13 -15.00
CA GLY A 21 -17.98 1.46 -14.81
C GLY A 21 -18.89 1.46 -16.04
N GLN A 22 -18.57 2.21 -17.08
CA GLN A 22 -19.43 2.33 -18.28
C GLN A 22 -18.73 1.71 -19.50
N SER A 23 -18.67 0.40 -19.58
CA SER A 23 -18.42 -0.28 -20.84
C SER A 23 -19.42 -1.41 -21.06
N GLU A 24 -20.11 -1.30 -22.18
CA GLU A 24 -20.98 -2.23 -22.90
C GLU A 24 -21.14 -3.64 -22.33
N GLN A 25 -22.40 -4.07 -22.23
CA GLN A 25 -22.84 -5.46 -22.05
C GLN A 25 -22.39 -6.36 -23.22
N LYS A 26 -21.09 -6.58 -23.36
CA LYS A 26 -20.58 -7.79 -23.99
C LYS A 26 -20.70 -8.91 -22.98
N ILE A 27 -21.20 -10.08 -23.39
CA ILE A 27 -21.29 -11.32 -22.63
C ILE A 27 -20.01 -11.44 -21.78
N ALA A 28 -20.12 -11.05 -20.52
CA ALA A 28 -18.97 -10.93 -19.62
C ALA A 28 -18.47 -12.34 -19.33
N THR A 29 -17.37 -12.73 -19.92
CA THR A 29 -16.60 -13.88 -19.44
C THR A 29 -16.32 -13.66 -17.97
N LYS A 30 -16.82 -14.58 -17.14
CA LYS A 30 -16.66 -14.52 -15.67
C LYS A 30 -15.17 -14.56 -15.34
N LYS A 31 -14.63 -13.47 -14.83
CA LYS A 31 -13.20 -13.35 -14.48
C LYS A 31 -12.97 -13.73 -13.05
N ALA A 32 -11.87 -14.42 -12.79
CA ALA A 32 -11.48 -14.80 -11.45
C ALA A 32 -11.04 -13.56 -10.63
N VAL A 33 -11.43 -13.53 -9.36
CA VAL A 33 -11.04 -12.51 -8.38
C VAL A 33 -10.49 -13.22 -7.18
N ASN A 34 -9.27 -12.92 -6.79
CA ASN A 34 -8.68 -13.32 -5.52
C ASN A 34 -8.72 -12.13 -4.56
N GLN A 35 -9.31 -12.32 -3.38
CA GLN A 35 -9.36 -11.29 -2.35
C GLN A 35 -9.02 -11.90 -1.01
N GLY A 36 -8.26 -11.16 -0.20
CA GLY A 36 -7.80 -11.63 1.10
C GLY A 36 -7.75 -10.51 2.12
N THR A 37 -7.96 -10.90 3.38
CA THR A 37 -7.77 -10.03 4.54
C THR A 37 -6.79 -10.70 5.48
N LEU A 38 -5.75 -9.94 5.87
CA LEU A 38 -4.67 -10.42 6.72
C LEU A 38 -4.49 -9.48 7.91
N PHE A 39 -4.11 -10.07 9.02
CA PHE A 39 -3.63 -9.35 10.20
C PHE A 39 -2.11 -9.45 10.25
N GLY A 40 -1.44 -8.35 10.58
CA GLY A 40 0.01 -8.27 10.68
C GLY A 40 0.49 -7.85 12.06
N VAL A 41 1.57 -8.46 12.49
CA VAL A 41 2.28 -8.11 13.73
C VAL A 41 3.78 -8.10 13.49
N GLY A 42 4.48 -7.14 14.09
CA GLY A 42 5.92 -7.03 13.91
C GLY A 42 6.53 -5.80 14.58
N SER A 43 7.62 -5.33 14.04
CA SER A 43 8.36 -4.18 14.56
C SER A 43 8.34 -2.99 13.61
N MET A 44 8.52 -1.82 14.17
CA MET A 44 8.72 -0.57 13.43
C MET A 44 9.90 0.19 14.00
N ILE A 45 10.72 0.72 13.09
CA ILE A 45 11.78 1.69 13.39
C ILE A 45 11.35 3.01 12.74
N LEU A 46 11.31 4.08 13.51
CA LEU A 46 10.86 5.39 13.11
C LEU A 46 11.84 6.48 13.52
N THR A 47 12.24 7.31 12.56
CA THR A 47 12.97 8.55 12.80
C THR A 47 12.21 9.68 12.13
N ASP A 48 11.96 10.75 12.86
CA ASP A 48 11.31 11.94 12.34
C ASP A 48 11.94 13.19 12.95
N THR A 49 12.84 13.82 12.23
CA THR A 49 13.64 14.94 12.75
C THR A 49 12.85 16.23 12.97
N TYR A 50 11.60 16.31 12.48
CA TYR A 50 10.68 17.39 12.87
C TYR A 50 10.23 17.25 14.32
N LEU A 51 10.01 16.03 14.80
CA LEU A 51 9.52 15.74 16.15
C LEU A 51 10.66 15.47 17.13
N SER A 52 11.67 14.70 16.68
CA SER A 52 12.81 14.28 17.50
C SER A 52 13.97 13.81 16.62
N PRO A 53 15.22 14.14 16.95
CA PRO A 53 16.38 13.62 16.22
C PRO A 53 16.68 12.14 16.53
N LEU A 54 15.98 11.54 17.51
CA LEU A 54 16.21 10.17 17.97
C LEU A 54 15.48 9.16 17.09
N GLU A 55 16.01 7.95 17.03
CA GLU A 55 15.36 6.79 16.47
C GLU A 55 14.46 6.13 17.53
N TYR A 56 13.26 5.75 17.13
CA TYR A 56 12.27 5.08 17.96
C TYR A 56 12.01 3.68 17.40
N ASN A 57 11.93 2.68 18.29
CA ASN A 57 11.69 1.30 17.90
C ASN A 57 10.57 0.69 18.76
N GLY A 58 9.71 -0.13 18.15
CA GLY A 58 8.62 -0.76 18.91
C GLY A 58 7.72 -1.65 18.10
N LEU A 59 6.59 -1.99 18.73
CA LEU A 59 5.58 -2.89 18.17
C LEU A 59 4.75 -2.20 17.09
N SER A 60 4.51 -2.91 16.00
CA SER A 60 3.62 -2.50 14.91
C SER A 60 2.58 -3.57 14.63
N LEU A 61 1.32 -3.13 14.46
CA LEU A 61 0.18 -3.94 14.08
C LEU A 61 -0.39 -3.43 12.76
N SER A 62 -0.97 -4.31 11.97
CA SER A 62 -1.64 -3.93 10.73
C SER A 62 -2.83 -4.80 10.39
N LEU A 63 -3.77 -4.20 9.65
CA LEU A 63 -4.81 -4.88 8.91
C LEU A 63 -4.58 -4.63 7.42
N PHE A 64 -4.49 -5.69 6.64
CA PHE A 64 -4.17 -5.63 5.24
C PHE A 64 -5.27 -6.31 4.42
N TYR A 65 -5.86 -5.56 3.50
CA TYR A 65 -6.81 -6.06 2.53
C TYR A 65 -6.20 -6.02 1.13
N GLU A 66 -6.40 -7.06 0.37
CA GLU A 66 -5.94 -7.18 -1.01
C GLU A 66 -7.03 -7.75 -1.90
N ARG A 67 -7.10 -7.23 -3.13
CA ARG A 67 -7.93 -7.75 -4.20
C ARG A 67 -7.14 -7.76 -5.51
N LEU A 68 -7.10 -8.91 -6.15
CA LEU A 68 -6.45 -9.13 -7.44
C LEU A 68 -7.48 -9.60 -8.45
N ASN A 69 -7.67 -8.85 -9.54
CA ASN A 69 -8.66 -9.10 -10.57
C ASN A 69 -7.99 -9.29 -11.93
N ALA A 70 -8.40 -10.29 -12.68
CA ALA A 70 -8.15 -10.33 -14.12
C ALA A 70 -9.03 -9.29 -14.82
N THR A 71 -8.46 -8.45 -15.70
CA THR A 71 -9.19 -7.41 -16.42
C THR A 71 -9.34 -7.77 -17.90
N SER A 72 -10.30 -7.11 -18.60
CA SER A 72 -10.43 -7.25 -20.07
C SER A 72 -9.44 -6.39 -20.85
N MET A 73 -8.65 -5.58 -20.15
CA MET A 73 -7.67 -4.70 -20.78
C MET A 73 -6.50 -5.51 -21.35
N PHE A 74 -5.89 -5.00 -22.42
CA PHE A 74 -4.73 -5.61 -23.08
C PHE A 74 -4.94 -7.09 -23.43
N ASN A 75 -6.03 -7.40 -24.13
CA ASN A 75 -6.37 -8.77 -24.59
C ASN A 75 -6.55 -9.76 -23.41
N ASN A 76 -7.17 -9.32 -22.32
CA ASN A 76 -7.39 -10.11 -21.09
C ASN A 76 -6.12 -10.58 -20.37
N LYS A 77 -4.98 -9.95 -20.60
CA LYS A 77 -3.70 -10.34 -19.96
C LYS A 77 -3.33 -9.51 -18.74
N MET A 78 -4.03 -8.41 -18.48
CA MET A 78 -3.69 -7.51 -17.39
C MET A 78 -4.38 -7.94 -16.09
N LEU A 79 -3.62 -7.97 -14.99
CA LEU A 79 -4.14 -8.10 -13.63
C LEU A 79 -4.19 -6.72 -12.97
N LEU A 80 -5.32 -6.42 -12.32
CA LEU A 80 -5.48 -5.22 -11.50
C LEU A 80 -5.44 -5.61 -10.04
N GLN A 81 -4.54 -5.00 -9.28
CA GLN A 81 -4.40 -5.18 -7.84
C GLN A 81 -4.83 -3.92 -7.10
N GLN A 82 -5.66 -4.11 -6.10
CA GLN A 82 -6.03 -3.10 -5.11
C GLN A 82 -5.56 -3.59 -3.74
N GLN A 83 -4.89 -2.74 -2.98
CA GLN A 83 -4.45 -3.06 -1.62
C GLN A 83 -4.78 -1.89 -0.69
N VAL A 84 -5.24 -2.21 0.49
CA VAL A 84 -5.42 -1.27 1.61
C VAL A 84 -4.63 -1.79 2.79
N LEU A 85 -3.74 -0.98 3.32
CA LEU A 85 -2.99 -1.26 4.54
C LEU A 85 -3.37 -0.22 5.59
N LEU A 86 -3.93 -0.67 6.69
CA LEU A 86 -4.08 0.11 7.92
C LEU A 86 -2.98 -0.33 8.88
N GLN A 87 -2.14 0.59 9.32
CA GLN A 87 -1.00 0.29 10.18
C GLN A 87 -0.95 1.23 11.37
N GLY A 88 -0.69 0.68 12.56
CA GLY A 88 -0.43 1.42 13.79
C GLY A 88 0.83 0.91 14.46
N ALA A 89 1.55 1.79 15.17
CA ALA A 89 2.70 1.41 15.96
C ALA A 89 2.84 2.26 17.22
N SER A 90 3.42 1.65 18.25
CA SER A 90 3.89 2.30 19.46
C SER A 90 5.38 2.02 19.61
N THR A 91 6.18 3.07 19.60
CA THR A 91 7.64 2.97 19.59
C THR A 91 8.24 3.78 20.74
N ASP A 92 9.32 3.28 21.30
CA ASP A 92 10.08 3.89 22.38
C ASP A 92 11.44 4.38 21.87
N ASN A 93 11.96 5.44 22.46
CA ASN A 93 13.33 5.87 22.23
C ASN A 93 14.34 4.92 22.91
N PRO A 94 15.66 5.00 22.64
CA PRO A 94 16.65 4.05 23.15
C PRO A 94 16.71 3.91 24.68
N ILE A 95 16.32 4.93 25.41
CA ILE A 95 16.30 4.92 26.88
C ILE A 95 14.90 4.73 27.48
N SER A 96 13.91 4.43 26.65
CA SER A 96 12.51 4.12 27.02
C SER A 96 11.81 5.18 27.87
N ASN A 97 12.22 6.46 27.75
CA ASN A 97 11.62 7.58 28.48
C ASN A 97 10.75 8.50 27.61
N ALA A 98 10.57 8.17 26.34
CA ALA A 98 9.71 8.87 25.40
C ALA A 98 9.10 7.90 24.39
N LYS A 99 7.81 8.09 24.09
CA LYS A 99 7.06 7.28 23.13
C LYS A 99 6.67 8.08 21.91
N THR A 100 6.63 7.38 20.79
CA THR A 100 6.08 7.91 19.56
C THR A 100 5.03 6.93 19.04
N TYR A 101 3.86 7.45 18.70
CA TYR A 101 2.77 6.71 18.06
C TYR A 101 2.75 7.01 16.58
N TYR A 102 2.53 5.99 15.80
CA TYR A 102 2.37 6.07 14.34
C TYR A 102 1.03 5.47 13.94
N GLY A 103 0.33 6.13 13.02
CA GLY A 103 -0.88 5.62 12.39
C GLY A 103 -0.90 5.99 10.92
N ASN A 104 -1.23 5.04 10.04
CA ASN A 104 -1.23 5.27 8.60
C ASN A 104 -2.22 4.38 7.87
N ILE A 105 -2.76 4.91 6.77
CA ILE A 105 -3.58 4.19 5.79
C ILE A 105 -2.93 4.36 4.43
N ASP A 106 -2.57 3.25 3.79
CA ASP A 106 -2.07 3.20 2.43
C ASP A 106 -3.10 2.55 1.51
N TYR A 107 -3.36 3.20 0.38
CA TYR A 107 -4.11 2.62 -0.72
C TYR A 107 -3.21 2.49 -1.94
N HIS A 108 -3.13 1.27 -2.50
CA HIS A 108 -2.38 0.98 -3.71
C HIS A 108 -3.31 0.48 -4.81
N LEU A 109 -3.13 1.00 -6.00
CA LEU A 109 -3.77 0.53 -7.22
C LEU A 109 -2.70 0.26 -8.27
N HIS A 110 -2.48 -1.02 -8.62
CA HIS A 110 -1.46 -1.45 -9.57
C HIS A 110 -2.06 -2.23 -10.72
N GLY A 111 -1.55 -2.01 -11.92
CA GLY A 111 -1.78 -2.85 -13.08
C GLY A 111 -0.53 -3.68 -13.38
N PHE A 112 -0.71 -4.99 -13.58
CA PHE A 112 0.38 -5.93 -13.88
C PHE A 112 0.17 -6.58 -15.23
N TYR A 113 1.25 -6.69 -15.99
CA TYR A 113 1.28 -7.39 -17.27
C TYR A 113 2.28 -8.55 -17.20
N PRO A 114 1.95 -9.76 -17.74
CA PRO A 114 2.85 -10.90 -17.71
C PRO A 114 4.08 -10.66 -18.61
N ILE A 115 5.27 -10.82 -18.01
CA ILE A 115 6.56 -10.76 -18.71
C ILE A 115 7.00 -12.15 -19.11
N LEU A 116 6.85 -13.11 -18.18
CA LEU A 116 7.26 -14.50 -18.36
C LEU A 116 6.20 -15.44 -17.79
N ASN A 117 5.81 -16.43 -18.58
CA ASN A 117 4.95 -17.54 -18.16
C ASN A 117 5.68 -18.86 -18.44
N ALA A 118 6.00 -19.60 -17.41
CA ALA A 118 6.50 -20.97 -17.47
C ALA A 118 5.58 -21.86 -16.62
N ASN A 119 5.63 -23.18 -16.81
CA ASN A 119 4.66 -24.14 -16.22
C ASN A 119 4.31 -23.92 -14.74
N SER A 120 5.31 -23.60 -13.91
CA SER A 120 5.13 -23.38 -12.46
C SER A 120 5.52 -21.99 -12.01
N PHE A 121 6.05 -21.16 -12.90
CA PHE A 121 6.56 -19.83 -12.58
C PHE A 121 5.96 -18.76 -13.47
N ARG A 122 5.52 -17.66 -12.89
CA ARG A 122 4.99 -16.51 -13.60
C ARG A 122 5.60 -15.22 -13.05
N LEU A 123 6.11 -14.39 -13.97
CA LEU A 123 6.66 -13.08 -13.63
C LEU A 123 5.83 -12.00 -14.32
N LEU A 124 5.42 -11.01 -13.53
CA LEU A 124 4.65 -9.86 -14.00
C LEU A 124 5.39 -8.57 -13.67
N GLY A 125 5.41 -7.66 -14.63
CA GLY A 125 5.82 -6.28 -14.41
C GLY A 125 4.59 -5.40 -14.28
N GLY A 126 4.67 -4.39 -13.43
CA GLY A 126 3.54 -3.52 -13.18
C GLY A 126 3.93 -2.11 -12.81
N ALA A 127 2.95 -1.24 -12.91
CA ALA A 127 3.01 0.12 -12.42
C ALA A 127 1.67 0.49 -11.78
N GLY A 128 1.69 1.50 -10.93
CA GLY A 128 0.46 1.91 -10.27
C GLY A 128 0.63 3.16 -9.42
N THR A 129 -0.40 3.49 -8.70
CA THR A 129 -0.46 4.63 -7.79
C THR A 129 -0.55 4.18 -6.36
N GLU A 130 -0.01 5.00 -5.48
CA GLU A 130 -0.12 4.87 -4.03
C GLU A 130 -0.60 6.19 -3.45
N LEU A 131 -1.57 6.12 -2.55
CA LEU A 131 -2.00 7.20 -1.69
C LEU A 131 -1.75 6.79 -0.25
N SER A 132 -0.98 7.59 0.48
CA SER A 132 -0.66 7.37 1.89
C SER A 132 -1.14 8.56 2.71
N ILE A 133 -1.86 8.29 3.80
CA ILE A 133 -2.35 9.30 4.74
C ILE A 133 -2.16 8.76 6.15
N GLY A 134 -1.41 9.50 6.95
CA GLY A 134 -1.14 9.10 8.32
C GLY A 134 -0.50 10.20 9.14
N GLY A 135 0.06 9.82 10.27
CA GLY A 135 0.73 10.75 11.16
C GLY A 135 1.60 10.08 12.20
N VAL A 136 2.45 10.91 12.76
CA VAL A 136 3.33 10.58 13.87
C VAL A 136 3.00 11.51 15.02
N TYR A 137 2.90 10.98 16.25
CA TYR A 137 2.67 11.75 17.46
C TYR A 137 3.73 11.40 18.49
N ASN A 138 4.50 12.41 18.94
CA ASN A 138 5.54 12.27 19.95
C ASN A 138 5.09 12.89 21.28
N ILE A 139 4.99 12.09 22.33
CA ILE A 139 4.47 12.54 23.63
C ILE A 139 5.38 13.52 24.34
N ARG A 140 6.65 13.62 23.96
CA ARG A 140 7.64 14.49 24.61
C ARG A 140 7.77 15.86 23.98
N ASN A 141 7.35 16.01 22.72
CA ASN A 141 7.37 17.29 22.05
C ASN A 141 6.09 18.08 22.39
N SER A 142 6.18 19.01 23.33
CA SER A 142 5.04 19.77 23.82
C SER A 142 4.59 20.88 22.87
N ASN A 143 5.48 21.37 22.01
CA ASN A 143 5.19 22.50 21.12
C ASN A 143 4.52 22.05 19.82
N ASN A 144 5.12 21.05 19.14
CA ASN A 144 4.58 20.45 17.92
C ASN A 144 4.58 18.93 18.05
N PRO A 145 3.62 18.31 18.78
CA PRO A 145 3.67 16.89 19.10
C PRO A 145 3.34 15.98 17.94
N ALA A 146 2.71 16.50 16.88
CA ALA A 146 2.20 15.73 15.76
C ALA A 146 2.81 16.15 14.43
N GLN A 147 3.01 15.19 13.52
CA GLN A 147 3.36 15.46 12.14
C GLN A 147 2.50 14.62 11.20
N LEU A 148 1.84 15.28 10.25
CA LEU A 148 1.09 14.65 9.18
C LEU A 148 2.06 13.99 8.19
N LYS A 149 1.76 12.76 7.80
CA LYS A 149 2.45 12.01 6.75
C LYS A 149 1.45 11.73 5.65
N THR A 150 1.60 12.43 4.53
CA THR A 150 0.76 12.18 3.36
C THR A 150 1.60 12.25 2.11
N SER A 151 1.32 11.34 1.19
CA SER A 151 1.98 11.28 -0.10
C SER A 151 1.08 10.66 -1.16
N ILE A 152 1.33 11.03 -2.40
CA ILE A 152 0.81 10.38 -3.60
C ILE A 152 1.99 10.02 -4.49
N ASN A 153 2.09 8.76 -4.90
CA ASN A 153 3.22 8.24 -5.65
C ASN A 153 2.77 7.48 -6.89
N LEU A 154 3.60 7.52 -7.93
CA LEU A 154 3.62 6.57 -9.03
C LEU A 154 4.71 5.55 -8.74
N ASN A 155 4.34 4.27 -8.75
CA ASN A 155 5.20 3.16 -8.35
C ASN A 155 5.48 2.23 -9.53
N ALA A 156 6.69 1.66 -9.54
CA ALA A 156 7.00 0.46 -10.32
C ALA A 156 6.90 -0.78 -9.41
N SER A 157 6.44 -1.88 -9.99
CA SER A 157 6.27 -3.14 -9.26
C SER A 157 6.67 -4.34 -10.10
N LEU A 158 7.24 -5.36 -9.45
CA LEU A 158 7.43 -6.69 -9.99
C LEU A 158 6.68 -7.67 -9.09
N MET A 159 6.04 -8.67 -9.70
CA MET A 159 5.34 -9.72 -8.97
C MET A 159 5.68 -11.08 -9.58
N ALA A 160 6.14 -12.01 -8.76
CA ALA A 160 6.46 -13.37 -9.15
C ALA A 160 5.55 -14.35 -8.42
N PHE A 161 5.05 -15.34 -9.13
CA PHE A 161 4.33 -16.49 -8.59
C PHE A 161 5.10 -17.76 -8.88
N TYR A 162 5.13 -18.66 -7.88
CA TYR A 162 5.66 -20.00 -8.03
C TYR A 162 4.69 -21.00 -7.44
N LYS A 163 4.23 -21.94 -8.25
CA LYS A 163 3.30 -22.99 -7.84
C LYS A 163 4.06 -24.27 -7.54
N TRP A 164 3.98 -24.74 -6.29
CA TRP A 164 4.55 -25.99 -5.85
C TRP A 164 3.46 -26.88 -5.27
N LYS A 165 3.01 -27.85 -6.07
CA LYS A 165 1.85 -28.70 -5.73
C LYS A 165 0.61 -27.84 -5.43
N GLN A 166 0.14 -27.87 -4.18
CA GLN A 166 -1.01 -27.07 -3.70
C GLN A 166 -0.59 -25.71 -3.17
N LEU A 167 0.69 -25.50 -2.89
CA LEU A 167 1.21 -24.25 -2.34
C LEU A 167 1.49 -23.26 -3.49
N THR A 168 1.01 -22.02 -3.34
CA THR A 168 1.37 -20.91 -4.23
C THR A 168 2.20 -19.90 -3.44
N LEU A 169 3.46 -19.74 -3.86
CA LEU A 169 4.32 -18.71 -3.35
C LEU A 169 4.21 -17.46 -4.22
N ARG A 170 4.13 -16.30 -3.61
CA ARG A 170 4.14 -15.01 -4.27
C ARG A 170 5.20 -14.11 -3.65
N TRP A 171 5.91 -13.40 -4.49
CA TRP A 171 6.79 -12.32 -4.10
C TRP A 171 6.46 -11.09 -4.92
N GLN A 172 6.26 -9.96 -4.25
CA GLN A 172 6.03 -8.67 -4.88
C GLN A 172 7.00 -7.64 -4.29
N ILE A 173 7.64 -6.89 -5.17
CA ILE A 173 8.48 -5.74 -4.82
C ILE A 173 7.90 -4.50 -5.48
N THR A 174 7.81 -3.40 -4.72
CA THR A 174 7.26 -2.11 -5.20
C THR A 174 8.17 -0.98 -4.72
N THR A 175 8.44 -0.03 -5.61
CA THR A 175 9.23 1.17 -5.31
C THR A 175 8.60 2.40 -5.93
N PRO A 176 8.54 3.56 -5.23
CA PRO A 176 8.09 4.82 -5.80
C PRO A 176 9.13 5.36 -6.79
N LEU A 177 8.65 5.88 -7.92
CA LEU A 177 9.46 6.52 -8.94
C LEU A 177 9.36 8.05 -8.88
N MET A 178 8.14 8.54 -8.72
CA MET A 178 7.85 9.97 -8.61
C MET A 178 6.52 10.19 -7.89
N GLY A 179 6.30 11.41 -7.41
CA GLY A 179 5.07 11.74 -6.73
C GLY A 179 5.10 13.10 -6.07
N ALA A 180 4.34 13.23 -4.99
CA ALA A 180 4.37 14.39 -4.11
C ALA A 180 4.16 13.96 -2.66
N PHE A 181 4.82 14.64 -1.73
CA PHE A 181 4.64 14.42 -0.30
C PHE A 181 4.61 15.73 0.47
N PHE A 182 3.95 15.68 1.62
CA PHE A 182 3.90 16.79 2.55
C PHE A 182 5.03 16.71 3.57
N SER A 183 5.76 17.81 3.75
CA SER A 183 6.75 17.99 4.81
C SER A 183 6.85 19.47 5.16
N PRO A 184 6.49 19.89 6.37
CA PRO A 184 6.64 21.28 6.81
C PRO A 184 8.13 21.64 6.97
N GLY A 185 8.40 22.93 7.11
CA GLY A 185 9.71 23.44 7.54
C GLY A 185 9.93 23.21 9.04
N TYR A 186 11.19 23.18 9.48
CA TYR A 186 11.51 23.11 10.91
C TYR A 186 10.95 24.34 11.64
N GLY A 187 10.20 24.11 12.72
CA GLY A 187 9.55 25.17 13.49
C GLY A 187 8.25 25.72 12.90
N GLN A 188 7.90 25.36 11.67
CA GLN A 188 6.62 25.74 11.05
C GLN A 188 5.47 24.95 11.70
N SER A 189 4.57 25.65 12.39
CA SER A 189 3.47 25.01 13.10
C SER A 189 2.30 24.69 12.15
N TYR A 190 1.46 23.71 12.53
CA TYR A 190 0.24 23.41 11.78
C TYR A 190 -0.77 24.55 11.80
N TYR A 191 -0.77 25.39 12.84
CA TYR A 191 -1.57 26.61 12.91
C TYR A 191 -1.16 27.60 11.82
N GLU A 192 0.13 27.81 11.64
CA GLU A 192 0.65 28.69 10.57
C GLU A 192 0.28 28.17 9.18
N ILE A 193 0.41 26.84 8.97
CA ILE A 193 0.12 26.23 7.66
C ILE A 193 -1.38 26.27 7.35
N PHE A 194 -2.22 25.79 8.25
CA PHE A 194 -3.64 25.51 7.95
C PHE A 194 -4.59 26.63 8.36
N VAL A 195 -4.22 27.49 9.30
CA VAL A 195 -5.06 28.60 9.76
C VAL A 195 -4.60 29.93 9.18
N LEU A 196 -3.30 30.24 9.23
CA LEU A 196 -2.75 31.49 8.71
C LEU A 196 -2.44 31.42 7.20
N GLY A 197 -2.45 30.23 6.58
CA GLY A 197 -2.20 30.06 5.15
C GLY A 197 -0.73 30.15 4.75
N ASN A 198 0.20 30.03 5.69
CA ASN A 198 1.65 30.00 5.45
C ASN A 198 2.08 28.60 5.02
N ASP A 199 1.54 28.11 3.90
CA ASP A 199 1.72 26.75 3.40
C ASP A 199 2.88 26.62 2.38
N SER A 200 3.57 27.71 2.09
CA SER A 200 4.67 27.72 1.13
C SER A 200 5.78 26.74 1.52
N GLY A 201 6.23 25.93 0.55
CA GLY A 201 7.29 24.96 0.78
C GLY A 201 6.92 23.75 1.63
N THR A 202 5.63 23.46 1.81
CA THR A 202 5.18 22.26 2.56
C THR A 202 4.88 21.05 1.67
N ILE A 203 4.64 21.25 0.38
CA ILE A 203 4.43 20.19 -0.60
C ILE A 203 5.65 20.09 -1.49
N HIS A 204 6.21 18.89 -1.57
CA HIS A 204 7.43 18.61 -2.31
C HIS A 204 7.15 17.62 -3.44
N PHE A 205 7.70 17.91 -4.62
CA PHE A 205 7.75 16.92 -5.69
C PHE A 205 8.73 15.80 -5.29
N ALA A 206 8.25 14.57 -5.36
CA ALA A 206 9.00 13.38 -4.96
C ALA A 206 9.76 12.78 -6.14
N THR A 207 11.04 12.54 -5.92
CA THR A 207 11.95 11.84 -6.83
C THR A 207 12.84 10.89 -6.03
N PRO A 208 13.56 9.95 -6.63
CA PRO A 208 14.48 9.05 -5.91
C PRO A 208 15.60 9.76 -5.13
N SER A 209 15.84 11.06 -5.38
CA SER A 209 16.83 11.86 -4.65
C SER A 209 16.32 12.30 -3.26
N ASN A 210 15.02 12.60 -3.13
CA ASN A 210 14.43 13.14 -1.90
C ASN A 210 13.35 12.21 -1.29
N GLN A 211 12.88 11.21 -2.03
CA GLN A 211 11.98 10.16 -1.54
C GLN A 211 12.50 8.80 -1.98
N ARG A 212 12.59 7.87 -1.03
CA ARG A 212 12.94 6.47 -1.29
C ARG A 212 11.96 5.58 -0.59
N GLY A 213 11.53 4.51 -1.24
CA GLY A 213 10.63 3.53 -0.68
C GLY A 213 10.90 2.16 -1.25
N LEU A 214 10.68 1.13 -0.45
CA LEU A 214 10.75 -0.25 -0.87
C LEU A 214 9.75 -1.06 -0.08
N ARG A 215 8.80 -1.66 -0.79
CA ARG A 215 7.85 -2.59 -0.22
C ARG A 215 8.15 -3.98 -0.75
N ASN A 216 8.41 -4.92 0.15
CA ASN A 216 8.52 -6.34 -0.14
C ASN A 216 7.35 -7.06 0.50
N TYR A 217 6.61 -7.82 -0.30
CA TYR A 217 5.49 -8.62 0.15
C TYR A 217 5.64 -10.04 -0.36
N ILE A 218 5.88 -10.96 0.56
CA ILE A 218 6.08 -12.37 0.30
C ILE A 218 4.93 -13.12 0.95
N THR A 219 4.24 -14.00 0.21
CA THR A 219 3.16 -14.83 0.75
C THR A 219 3.27 -16.27 0.31
N ALA A 220 2.76 -17.14 1.15
CA ALA A 220 2.49 -18.54 0.89
C ALA A 220 0.99 -18.79 1.05
N ASP A 221 0.34 -19.22 0.00
CA ASP A 221 -1.09 -19.50 -0.09
C ASP A 221 -1.31 -21.00 -0.12
N TYR A 222 -2.05 -21.52 0.87
CA TYR A 222 -2.39 -22.94 0.97
C TYR A 222 -3.93 -23.11 0.97
N PRO A 223 -4.51 -23.80 -0.04
CA PRO A 223 -5.96 -24.00 -0.12
C PRO A 223 -6.45 -24.98 0.95
N ILE A 224 -7.47 -24.58 1.71
CA ILE A 224 -8.16 -25.39 2.71
C ILE A 224 -9.64 -25.40 2.35
N GLY A 225 -10.06 -26.38 1.55
CA GLY A 225 -11.43 -26.45 1.04
C GLY A 225 -11.79 -25.23 0.16
N LYS A 226 -12.75 -24.41 0.62
CA LYS A 226 -13.23 -23.22 -0.10
C LYS A 226 -12.47 -21.93 0.22
N VAL A 227 -11.50 -22.01 1.12
CA VAL A 227 -10.75 -20.88 1.65
C VAL A 227 -9.27 -21.16 1.45
N THR A 228 -8.49 -20.13 1.22
CA THR A 228 -7.03 -20.19 1.17
C THR A 228 -6.46 -19.55 2.42
N LEU A 229 -5.69 -20.31 3.19
CA LEU A 229 -4.86 -19.75 4.24
C LEU A 229 -3.69 -19.03 3.59
N ARG A 230 -3.53 -17.75 3.88
CA ARG A 230 -2.41 -16.93 3.42
C ARG A 230 -1.57 -16.51 4.61
N ALA A 231 -0.29 -16.86 4.57
CA ALA A 231 0.70 -16.39 5.54
C ALA A 231 1.86 -15.74 4.79
N GLY A 232 2.50 -14.76 5.42
CA GLY A 232 3.55 -14.07 4.71
C GLY A 232 4.36 -13.08 5.55
N TYR A 233 5.17 -12.33 4.84
CA TYR A 233 6.02 -11.30 5.39
C TYR A 233 5.87 -10.02 4.57
N LEU A 234 5.61 -8.90 5.27
CA LEU A 234 5.49 -7.59 4.71
C LEU A 234 6.58 -6.68 5.31
N ARG A 235 7.44 -6.18 4.46
CA ARG A 235 8.42 -5.15 4.81
C ARG A 235 8.10 -3.88 4.05
N ASN A 236 7.90 -2.77 4.77
CA ASN A 236 7.78 -1.44 4.21
C ASN A 236 8.97 -0.60 4.69
N TYR A 237 9.60 0.08 3.75
CA TYR A 237 10.61 1.09 4.01
C TYR A 237 10.20 2.36 3.27
N TYR A 238 10.19 3.47 3.97
CA TYR A 238 9.88 4.79 3.44
C TYR A 238 10.82 5.82 4.04
N ARG A 239 11.43 6.65 3.21
CA ARG A 239 12.29 7.74 3.64
C ARG A 239 12.07 8.96 2.78
N THR A 240 11.90 10.13 3.41
CA THR A 240 11.87 11.43 2.76
C THR A 240 12.91 12.37 3.34
N LYS A 241 13.39 13.29 2.50
CA LYS A 241 14.27 14.37 2.88
C LYS A 241 13.79 15.66 2.21
N ALA A 242 13.30 16.60 3.01
CA ALA A 242 12.85 17.93 2.56
C ALA A 242 13.03 18.94 3.69
N ASN A 243 13.26 20.21 3.36
CA ASN A 243 13.43 21.30 4.34
C ASN A 243 14.48 21.00 5.41
N ASN A 244 15.56 20.30 5.06
CA ASN A 244 16.59 19.77 5.99
C ASN A 244 16.05 18.77 7.03
N LEU A 245 14.81 18.32 6.88
CA LEU A 245 14.19 17.30 7.71
C LEU A 245 14.26 15.93 7.05
N ILE A 246 14.44 14.90 7.88
CA ILE A 246 14.46 13.50 7.47
C ILE A 246 13.33 12.78 8.20
N THR A 247 12.51 12.09 7.43
CA THR A 247 11.61 11.06 7.97
C THR A 247 12.06 9.71 7.42
N SER A 248 12.20 8.72 8.30
CA SER A 248 12.51 7.34 7.93
C SER A 248 11.62 6.41 8.73
N ILE A 249 10.86 5.57 8.03
CA ILE A 249 9.94 4.61 8.63
C ILE A 249 10.25 3.24 8.01
N SER A 250 10.60 2.28 8.85
CA SER A 250 10.85 0.90 8.43
C SER A 250 10.01 -0.04 9.28
N SER A 251 9.18 -0.84 8.66
CA SER A 251 8.38 -1.85 9.37
C SER A 251 8.64 -3.24 8.81
N HIS A 252 8.65 -4.22 9.71
CA HIS A 252 8.81 -5.64 9.45
C HIS A 252 7.67 -6.38 10.12
N GLN A 253 6.81 -7.05 9.33
CA GLN A 253 5.62 -7.68 9.85
C GLN A 253 5.44 -9.09 9.30
N PHE A 254 5.09 -10.03 10.16
CA PHE A 254 4.47 -11.27 9.76
C PHE A 254 2.98 -11.03 9.59
N VAL A 255 2.43 -11.51 8.50
CA VAL A 255 1.02 -11.36 8.15
C VAL A 255 0.38 -12.73 7.99
N ILE A 256 -0.83 -12.90 8.50
CA ILE A 256 -1.61 -14.13 8.37
C ILE A 256 -3.08 -13.78 8.17
N GLY A 257 -3.78 -14.55 7.35
CA GLY A 257 -5.20 -14.33 7.10
C GLY A 257 -5.79 -15.31 6.11
N LEU A 258 -6.97 -14.94 5.64
CA LEU A 258 -7.76 -15.78 4.73
C LEU A 258 -7.94 -15.08 3.40
N ALA A 259 -7.79 -15.85 2.33
CA ALA A 259 -8.07 -15.41 0.98
C ALA A 259 -9.17 -16.28 0.34
N PHE A 260 -9.94 -15.65 -0.54
CA PHE A 260 -11.04 -16.27 -1.26
C PHE A 260 -10.85 -16.02 -2.75
N GLU A 261 -11.04 -17.05 -3.55
CA GLU A 261 -11.22 -16.91 -4.99
C GLU A 261 -12.70 -16.88 -5.32
N SER A 262 -13.15 -15.84 -5.99
CA SER A 262 -14.52 -15.70 -6.44
C SER A 262 -14.56 -15.29 -7.90
N LEU A 263 -15.58 -15.72 -8.63
CA LEU A 263 -15.88 -15.17 -9.94
C LEU A 263 -16.45 -13.75 -9.76
N SER A 264 -15.96 -12.79 -10.54
CA SER A 264 -16.35 -11.40 -10.38
C SER A 264 -17.83 -11.19 -10.67
N PHE A 265 -18.48 -10.50 -9.75
CA PHE A 265 -19.80 -9.87 -9.79
C PHE A 265 -21.02 -10.74 -10.11
N GLY A 266 -21.79 -10.97 -9.09
CA GLY A 266 -23.18 -11.37 -9.11
C GLY A 266 -23.39 -12.86 -8.97
N ARG A 267 -23.93 -13.19 -7.85
CA ARG A 267 -24.34 -14.50 -7.35
C ARG A 267 -23.25 -15.40 -6.83
N ARG A 268 -23.37 -15.68 -5.54
CA ARG A 268 -22.77 -16.77 -4.78
C ARG A 268 -23.25 -18.16 -5.28
N ASP A 269 -23.27 -18.40 -6.56
CA ASP A 269 -23.41 -19.73 -7.12
C ASP A 269 -22.00 -20.32 -7.25
N LEU A 270 -21.44 -20.59 -6.17
CA LEU A 270 -20.87 -21.78 -5.58
C LEU A 270 -20.48 -22.86 -6.60
N LEU A 271 -19.16 -22.83 -7.01
CA LEU A 271 -18.20 -23.74 -6.38
C LEU A 271 -18.54 -25.22 -6.48
N ASN A 272 -18.89 -25.69 -7.67
CA ASN A 272 -18.80 -27.10 -8.00
C ASN A 272 -18.53 -27.27 -9.51
N ASN A 273 -17.54 -26.59 -10.05
CA ASN A 273 -17.12 -26.83 -11.42
C ASN A 273 -15.62 -26.66 -11.54
N ASP A 274 -14.99 -27.68 -12.13
CA ASP A 274 -13.60 -27.74 -12.59
C ASP A 274 -13.20 -26.65 -13.60
N TRP A 275 -14.05 -25.66 -13.80
CA TRP A 275 -13.96 -24.55 -14.75
C TRP A 275 -13.39 -23.25 -14.13
N LEU A 276 -13.07 -23.27 -12.84
CA LEU A 276 -12.48 -22.12 -12.16
C LEU A 276 -10.99 -22.04 -12.48
N LYS A 277 -10.64 -21.26 -13.48
CA LYS A 277 -9.25 -20.82 -13.59
C LYS A 277 -8.95 -19.87 -12.46
N SER A 278 -7.97 -20.23 -11.65
CA SER A 278 -7.43 -19.36 -10.60
C SER A 278 -6.85 -18.09 -11.25
N VAL A 279 -7.01 -16.93 -10.58
CA VAL A 279 -6.37 -15.66 -10.98
C VAL A 279 -4.87 -15.81 -11.18
N TYR A 280 -4.26 -16.79 -10.53
CA TYR A 280 -2.82 -17.09 -10.67
C TYR A 280 -2.47 -17.85 -11.94
N ASN A 281 -3.46 -18.38 -12.65
CA ASN A 281 -3.29 -19.24 -13.84
C ASN A 281 -3.83 -18.59 -15.13
N GLU A 282 -4.39 -17.38 -15.09
CA GLU A 282 -4.83 -16.62 -16.28
C GLU A 282 -3.72 -15.72 -16.88
#